data_c35b5be24cb6237f50e4577cd41eeba4
#
_entry.id   c35b5be24cb6237f50e4577cd41eeba4
#
_cell.length_a   1.000
_cell.length_b   1.000
_cell.length_c   1.000
_cell.angle_alpha   90.00
_cell.angle_beta   90.00
_cell.angle_gamma   90.00
#
_symmetry.space_group_name_H-M   'P 1'
#
loop_
_entity.id
_entity.type
_entity.pdbx_description
1 polymer ?
#
loop_
_entity_poly.entity_id
_entity_poly.type
_entity_poly.pdbx_seq_one_letter_code
_entity_poly.pdbx_strand_id
1 'polypeptide(L)'
;MKRFVVSIWKKIYQNKMRSLVCVCLFVLVCGAFAKNKKDDHKVKIAVYYESLCPDSKKFITSQLAPVWRDFKGVIKVKLVPYGKSTHEKVNGKWEFTCHHGPDECYGNKIQSCILKDKSLADTEKMELVVCLMSQASPDKALDTCVGQPQQAALRACAGAERGAALLAQAGDKTAAVARPLSFVPTVIINEKFDQSVQDEAFKNLKSVVCRVADPKPAVC
;
A
#
# COMPACT_ATOMS: atom_id res chain seq x y z
N MET A 1 -24.55 -66.11 -8.69
CA MET A 1 -25.11 -65.01 -7.88
C MET A 1 -24.06 -64.11 -7.23
N LYS A 2 -22.98 -64.58 -6.59
CA LYS A 2 -22.01 -63.71 -5.87
C LYS A 2 -21.24 -62.69 -6.75
N ARG A 3 -20.94 -62.96 -8.00
CA ARG A 3 -20.20 -62.03 -8.91
C ARG A 3 -21.04 -60.85 -9.37
N PHE A 4 -22.35 -60.95 -9.41
CA PHE A 4 -23.25 -59.89 -9.87
C PHE A 4 -23.48 -58.82 -8.78
N VAL A 5 -23.55 -59.22 -7.51
CA VAL A 5 -23.70 -58.35 -6.37
C VAL A 5 -22.48 -57.46 -6.16
N VAL A 6 -21.25 -58.02 -6.32
CA VAL A 6 -20.00 -57.27 -6.16
C VAL A 6 -19.84 -56.18 -7.25
N SER A 7 -20.35 -56.44 -8.47
CA SER A 7 -20.27 -55.46 -9.59
C SER A 7 -21.20 -54.24 -9.30
N ILE A 8 -22.40 -54.50 -8.76
CA ILE A 8 -23.34 -53.43 -8.41
C ILE A 8 -22.80 -52.55 -7.26
N TRP A 9 -22.22 -53.17 -6.23
CA TRP A 9 -21.60 -52.44 -5.11
C TRP A 9 -20.45 -51.54 -5.55
N LYS A 10 -19.57 -52.00 -6.45
CA LYS A 10 -18.49 -51.18 -7.02
C LYS A 10 -19.01 -49.98 -7.80
N LYS A 11 -20.05 -50.13 -8.59
CA LYS A 11 -20.67 -49.02 -9.34
C LYS A 11 -21.30 -47.97 -8.42
N ILE A 12 -22.00 -48.41 -7.37
CA ILE A 12 -22.64 -47.50 -6.40
C ILE A 12 -21.54 -46.74 -5.62
N TYR A 13 -20.46 -47.41 -5.21
CA TYR A 13 -19.35 -46.78 -4.47
C TYR A 13 -18.61 -45.76 -5.34
N GLN A 14 -18.35 -46.08 -6.60
CA GLN A 14 -17.71 -45.15 -7.55
C GLN A 14 -18.58 -43.92 -7.87
N ASN A 15 -19.91 -44.08 -7.98
CA ASN A 15 -20.80 -42.95 -8.19
C ASN A 15 -20.91 -42.04 -6.95
N LYS A 16 -20.94 -42.61 -5.73
CA LYS A 16 -20.90 -41.82 -4.50
C LYS A 16 -19.59 -41.04 -4.33
N MET A 17 -18.44 -41.66 -4.65
CA MET A 17 -17.14 -40.99 -4.59
C MET A 17 -17.03 -39.86 -5.63
N ARG A 18 -17.51 -40.08 -6.86
CA ARG A 18 -17.55 -39.02 -7.91
C ARG A 18 -18.45 -37.83 -7.47
N SER A 19 -19.61 -38.11 -6.84
CA SER A 19 -20.47 -37.05 -6.31
C SER A 19 -19.84 -36.27 -5.17
N LEU A 20 -19.14 -36.95 -4.24
CA LEU A 20 -18.39 -36.26 -3.16
C LEU A 20 -17.26 -35.37 -3.69
N VAL A 21 -16.49 -35.87 -4.67
CA VAL A 21 -15.40 -35.12 -5.29
C VAL A 21 -15.92 -33.89 -6.04
N CYS A 22 -17.05 -34.01 -6.76
CA CYS A 22 -17.68 -32.87 -7.41
C CYS A 22 -18.20 -31.81 -6.40
N VAL A 23 -18.80 -32.24 -5.28
CA VAL A 23 -19.26 -31.32 -4.23
C VAL A 23 -18.08 -30.62 -3.55
N CYS A 24 -16.99 -31.34 -3.24
CA CYS A 24 -15.79 -30.73 -2.67
C CYS A 24 -15.10 -29.76 -3.62
N LEU A 25 -15.05 -30.06 -4.92
CA LEU A 25 -14.52 -29.14 -5.94
C LEU A 25 -15.40 -27.90 -6.09
N PHE A 26 -16.72 -28.05 -6.01
CA PHE A 26 -17.67 -26.92 -6.10
C PHE A 26 -17.55 -26.01 -4.87
N VAL A 27 -17.37 -26.57 -3.66
CA VAL A 27 -17.16 -25.80 -2.42
C VAL A 27 -15.83 -25.07 -2.44
N LEU A 28 -14.75 -25.70 -2.96
CA LEU A 28 -13.45 -25.07 -3.10
C LEU A 28 -13.46 -23.95 -4.15
N VAL A 29 -14.17 -24.09 -5.25
CA VAL A 29 -14.31 -23.05 -6.28
C VAL A 29 -15.20 -21.91 -5.81
N CYS A 30 -16.33 -22.18 -5.13
CA CYS A 30 -17.16 -21.11 -4.54
C CYS A 30 -16.46 -20.36 -3.40
N GLY A 31 -15.61 -21.03 -2.59
CA GLY A 31 -14.82 -20.37 -1.55
C GLY A 31 -13.74 -19.43 -2.08
N ALA A 32 -13.23 -19.66 -3.30
CA ALA A 32 -12.21 -18.82 -3.92
C ALA A 32 -12.76 -17.49 -4.49
N PHE A 33 -14.08 -17.37 -4.68
CA PHE A 33 -14.74 -16.16 -5.19
C PHE A 33 -15.31 -15.23 -4.11
N ALA A 34 -15.18 -15.56 -2.83
CA ALA A 34 -15.45 -14.62 -1.74
C ALA A 34 -14.31 -13.59 -1.63
N LYS A 35 -14.03 -12.88 -2.72
CA LYS A 35 -13.22 -11.66 -2.70
C LYS A 35 -13.92 -10.66 -1.78
N ASN A 36 -13.20 -10.19 -0.78
CA ASN A 36 -13.62 -9.32 0.30
C ASN A 36 -14.45 -8.13 -0.23
N LYS A 37 -15.77 -8.27 -0.30
CA LYS A 37 -16.75 -7.29 -0.80
C LYS A 37 -16.72 -5.96 0.01
N LYS A 38 -16.03 -5.97 1.16
CA LYS A 38 -15.94 -4.84 2.09
C LYS A 38 -14.96 -3.74 1.65
N ASP A 39 -14.05 -4.03 0.73
CA ASP A 39 -13.02 -3.08 0.25
C ASP A 39 -13.43 -2.33 -1.03
N ASP A 40 -14.51 -2.80 -1.69
CA ASP A 40 -14.93 -2.30 -3.01
C ASP A 40 -15.66 -0.94 -2.95
N HIS A 41 -16.17 -0.57 -1.75
CA HIS A 41 -16.85 0.71 -1.52
C HIS A 41 -15.94 1.81 -0.94
N LYS A 42 -14.67 1.51 -0.68
CA LYS A 42 -13.74 2.49 -0.10
C LYS A 42 -13.20 3.43 -1.16
N VAL A 43 -13.14 4.71 -0.84
CA VAL A 43 -12.40 5.68 -1.64
C VAL A 43 -10.92 5.35 -1.58
N LYS A 44 -10.33 5.01 -2.72
CA LYS A 44 -8.92 4.67 -2.83
C LYS A 44 -8.11 5.94 -3.06
N ILE A 45 -7.15 6.19 -2.17
CA ILE A 45 -6.24 7.35 -2.25
C ILE A 45 -4.81 6.81 -2.40
N ALA A 46 -4.19 7.02 -3.54
CA ALA A 46 -2.77 6.69 -3.73
C ALA A 46 -1.94 7.98 -3.76
N VAL A 47 -0.87 8.03 -2.97
CA VAL A 47 0.02 9.18 -2.87
C VAL A 47 1.44 8.74 -3.23
N TYR A 48 1.96 9.32 -4.30
CA TYR A 48 3.33 9.14 -4.77
C TYR A 48 4.14 10.37 -4.36
N TYR A 49 5.11 10.20 -3.47
CA TYR A 49 5.71 11.30 -2.73
C TYR A 49 7.20 11.09 -2.43
N GLU A 50 7.85 12.12 -1.96
CA GLU A 50 9.24 12.14 -1.49
C GLU A 50 9.30 12.50 -0.01
N SER A 51 10.18 11.81 0.74
CA SER A 51 10.26 11.98 2.20
C SER A 51 10.79 13.35 2.64
N LEU A 52 11.54 14.05 1.80
CA LEU A 52 12.07 15.39 2.11
C LEU A 52 11.39 16.52 1.34
N CYS A 53 10.56 16.22 0.35
CA CYS A 53 9.81 17.24 -0.41
C CYS A 53 8.85 18.02 0.50
N PRO A 54 8.96 19.36 0.59
CA PRO A 54 8.11 20.19 1.46
C PRO A 54 6.62 20.05 1.17
N ASP A 55 6.24 19.99 -0.11
CA ASP A 55 4.84 19.85 -0.52
C ASP A 55 4.29 18.47 -0.16
N SER A 56 5.11 17.40 -0.27
CA SER A 56 4.77 16.06 0.19
C SER A 56 4.54 16.03 1.69
N LYS A 57 5.43 16.65 2.47
CA LYS A 57 5.29 16.76 3.93
C LYS A 57 4.00 17.51 4.29
N LYS A 58 3.79 18.68 3.69
CA LYS A 58 2.60 19.49 3.92
C LYS A 58 1.33 18.70 3.59
N PHE A 59 1.24 18.08 2.43
CA PHE A 59 0.06 17.31 2.03
C PHE A 59 -0.22 16.15 3.00
N ILE A 60 0.80 15.34 3.32
CA ILE A 60 0.61 14.16 4.19
C ILE A 60 0.20 14.59 5.60
N THR A 61 0.82 15.63 6.15
CA THR A 61 0.56 16.04 7.55
C THR A 61 -0.70 16.87 7.70
N SER A 62 -1.02 17.76 6.76
CA SER A 62 -2.13 18.73 6.90
C SER A 62 -3.41 18.37 6.14
N GLN A 63 -3.33 17.50 5.11
CA GLN A 63 -4.50 17.07 4.35
C GLN A 63 -4.82 15.59 4.57
N LEU A 64 -3.84 14.72 4.32
CA LEU A 64 -4.08 13.28 4.36
C LEU A 64 -4.31 12.76 5.78
N ALA A 65 -3.49 13.17 6.75
CA ALA A 65 -3.56 12.65 8.13
C ALA A 65 -4.90 12.94 8.81
N PRO A 66 -5.45 14.19 8.80
CA PRO A 66 -6.78 14.46 9.36
C PRO A 66 -7.86 13.62 8.66
N VAL A 67 -7.88 13.62 7.33
CA VAL A 67 -8.88 12.88 6.55
C VAL A 67 -8.79 11.38 6.86
N TRP A 68 -7.59 10.83 6.95
CA TRP A 68 -7.41 9.42 7.28
C TRP A 68 -7.95 9.07 8.68
N ARG A 69 -7.79 9.96 9.67
CA ARG A 69 -8.32 9.76 11.02
C ARG A 69 -9.84 9.83 11.07
N ASP A 70 -10.43 10.82 10.38
CA ASP A 70 -11.86 11.07 10.38
C ASP A 70 -12.64 10.04 9.54
N PHE A 71 -12.04 9.51 8.48
CA PHE A 71 -12.68 8.62 7.51
C PHE A 71 -12.25 7.16 7.63
N LYS A 72 -11.91 6.70 8.86
CA LYS A 72 -11.57 5.29 9.12
C LYS A 72 -12.68 4.36 8.62
N GLY A 73 -12.28 3.37 7.79
CA GLY A 73 -13.23 2.43 7.19
C GLY A 73 -13.86 2.88 5.87
N VAL A 74 -13.84 4.18 5.56
CA VAL A 74 -14.37 4.75 4.30
C VAL A 74 -13.29 4.88 3.23
N ILE A 75 -12.05 5.15 3.63
CA ILE A 75 -10.93 5.31 2.70
C ILE A 75 -9.94 4.17 2.81
N LYS A 76 -9.21 3.94 1.70
CA LYS A 76 -8.05 3.06 1.64
C LYS A 76 -6.87 3.85 1.07
N VAL A 77 -5.83 4.01 1.89
CA VAL A 77 -4.65 4.78 1.52
C VAL A 77 -3.52 3.87 1.04
N LYS A 78 -2.88 4.22 -0.07
CA LYS A 78 -1.65 3.61 -0.59
C LYS A 78 -0.57 4.68 -0.64
N LEU A 79 0.48 4.50 0.13
CA LEU A 79 1.65 5.38 0.16
C LEU A 79 2.79 4.78 -0.66
N VAL A 80 3.43 5.60 -1.52
CA VAL A 80 4.54 5.19 -2.38
C VAL A 80 5.67 6.21 -2.26
N PRO A 81 6.64 6.00 -1.33
CA PRO A 81 7.76 6.90 -1.10
C PRO A 81 8.84 6.67 -2.17
N TYR A 82 8.86 7.49 -3.19
CA TYR A 82 9.85 7.45 -4.29
C TYR A 82 9.90 8.77 -5.07
N GLY A 83 8.76 9.26 -5.53
CA GLY A 83 8.62 10.53 -6.26
C GLY A 83 9.37 10.57 -7.59
N LYS A 84 10.18 11.60 -7.79
CA LYS A 84 10.99 11.85 -8.99
C LYS A 84 12.38 11.18 -8.94
N SER A 85 12.63 10.34 -7.95
CA SER A 85 13.89 9.59 -7.86
C SER A 85 14.11 8.70 -9.08
N THR A 86 15.36 8.36 -9.34
CA THR A 86 15.74 7.36 -10.33
C THR A 86 16.49 6.22 -9.66
N HIS A 87 16.49 5.05 -10.27
CA HIS A 87 17.28 3.91 -9.80
C HIS A 87 17.75 3.06 -10.97
N GLU A 88 18.88 2.44 -10.79
CA GLU A 88 19.44 1.44 -11.69
C GLU A 88 20.13 0.33 -10.90
N LYS A 89 20.47 -0.75 -11.59
CA LYS A 89 21.20 -1.86 -10.98
C LYS A 89 22.61 -1.92 -11.55
N VAL A 90 23.60 -1.50 -10.74
CA VAL A 90 25.02 -1.47 -11.09
C VAL A 90 25.75 -2.59 -10.36
N ASN A 91 26.41 -3.47 -11.09
CA ASN A 91 27.14 -4.63 -10.52
C ASN A 91 26.28 -5.43 -9.51
N GLY A 92 25.01 -5.61 -9.80
CA GLY A 92 24.09 -6.38 -8.97
C GLY A 92 23.50 -5.61 -7.77
N LYS A 93 23.93 -4.39 -7.50
CA LYS A 93 23.46 -3.53 -6.41
C LYS A 93 22.55 -2.42 -6.95
N TRP A 94 21.54 -2.03 -6.16
CA TRP A 94 20.69 -0.91 -6.47
C TRP A 94 21.37 0.42 -6.14
N GLU A 95 21.45 1.31 -7.11
CA GLU A 95 21.86 2.69 -6.97
C GLU A 95 20.67 3.62 -7.17
N PHE A 96 20.62 4.72 -6.40
CA PHE A 96 19.50 5.67 -6.40
C PHE A 96 20.01 7.09 -6.49
N THR A 97 19.34 7.90 -7.30
CA THR A 97 19.46 9.36 -7.29
C THR A 97 18.13 9.94 -6.87
N CYS A 98 18.09 10.65 -5.74
CA CYS A 98 16.88 11.26 -5.20
C CYS A 98 16.91 12.78 -5.37
N HIS A 99 15.74 13.38 -5.55
CA HIS A 99 15.57 14.79 -5.90
C HIS A 99 16.17 15.73 -4.83
N HIS A 100 16.02 15.39 -3.53
CA HIS A 100 16.57 16.14 -2.40
C HIS A 100 17.81 15.47 -1.79
N GLY A 101 18.56 14.72 -2.60
CA GLY A 101 19.83 14.12 -2.21
C GLY A 101 19.76 12.78 -1.47
N PRO A 102 20.92 12.29 -0.96
CA PRO A 102 21.03 10.96 -0.37
C PRO A 102 20.13 10.73 0.86
N ASP A 103 19.91 11.75 1.67
CA ASP A 103 19.04 11.68 2.86
C ASP A 103 17.60 11.41 2.48
N GLU A 104 17.14 11.91 1.34
CA GLU A 104 15.79 11.57 0.82
C GLU A 104 15.73 10.11 0.40
N CYS A 105 16.75 9.58 -0.28
CA CYS A 105 16.83 8.18 -0.60
C CYS A 105 16.74 7.31 0.68
N TYR A 106 17.45 7.72 1.73
CA TYR A 106 17.43 7.02 3.01
C TYR A 106 16.04 7.11 3.67
N GLY A 107 15.44 8.28 3.73
CA GLY A 107 14.08 8.47 4.26
C GLY A 107 13.03 7.68 3.49
N ASN A 108 13.12 7.65 2.15
CA ASN A 108 12.24 6.83 1.30
C ASN A 108 12.41 5.33 1.57
N LYS A 109 13.65 4.83 1.82
CA LYS A 109 13.93 3.44 2.22
C LYS A 109 13.30 3.12 3.57
N ILE A 110 13.47 3.98 4.58
CA ILE A 110 12.86 3.81 5.91
C ILE A 110 11.35 3.65 5.78
N GLN A 111 10.70 4.57 5.08
CA GLN A 111 9.25 4.52 4.90
C GLN A 111 8.80 3.30 4.08
N SER A 112 9.58 2.88 3.08
CA SER A 112 9.34 1.63 2.36
C SER A 112 9.43 0.40 3.28
N CYS A 113 10.38 0.38 4.22
CA CYS A 113 10.51 -0.68 5.22
C CYS A 113 9.28 -0.73 6.14
N ILE A 114 8.83 0.42 6.68
CA ILE A 114 7.62 0.52 7.50
C ILE A 114 6.39 -0.01 6.75
N LEU A 115 6.17 0.48 5.53
CA LEU A 115 4.99 0.13 4.73
C LEU A 115 4.95 -1.37 4.36
N LYS A 116 6.09 -2.05 4.36
CA LYS A 116 6.22 -3.49 4.06
C LYS A 116 6.42 -4.37 5.28
N ASP A 117 6.46 -3.79 6.47
CA ASP A 117 6.53 -4.56 7.71
C ASP A 117 5.17 -5.24 7.96
N LYS A 118 5.21 -6.57 8.06
CA LYS A 118 4.00 -7.39 8.31
C LYS A 118 3.63 -7.44 9.79
N SER A 119 4.55 -7.07 10.69
CA SER A 119 4.31 -7.03 12.14
C SER A 119 3.51 -5.80 12.56
N LEU A 120 3.48 -4.75 11.74
CA LEU A 120 2.76 -3.51 11.99
C LEU A 120 1.35 -3.55 11.37
N ALA A 121 0.36 -3.12 12.14
CA ALA A 121 -0.97 -2.85 11.60
C ALA A 121 -0.95 -1.65 10.64
N ASP A 122 -1.89 -1.58 9.70
CA ASP A 122 -1.93 -0.47 8.72
C ASP A 122 -2.14 0.90 9.40
N THR A 123 -2.78 0.92 10.57
CA THR A 123 -2.92 2.13 11.39
C THR A 123 -1.58 2.60 11.95
N GLU A 124 -0.75 1.69 12.45
CA GLU A 124 0.58 1.99 12.97
C GLU A 124 1.51 2.50 11.85
N LYS A 125 1.49 1.84 10.69
CA LYS A 125 2.26 2.29 9.51
C LYS A 125 1.92 3.71 9.12
N MET A 126 0.62 4.05 9.09
CA MET A 126 0.17 5.39 8.72
C MET A 126 0.60 6.44 9.74
N GLU A 127 0.42 6.19 11.06
CA GLU A 127 0.86 7.11 12.11
C GLU A 127 2.38 7.30 12.09
N LEU A 128 3.15 6.24 11.90
CA LEU A 128 4.61 6.33 11.76
C LEU A 128 5.00 7.20 10.57
N VAL A 129 4.42 6.97 9.38
CA VAL A 129 4.74 7.79 8.21
C VAL A 129 4.35 9.25 8.44
N VAL A 130 3.18 9.54 9.03
CA VAL A 130 2.77 10.91 9.34
C VAL A 130 3.76 11.58 10.30
N CYS A 131 4.19 10.88 11.35
CA CYS A 131 5.18 11.40 12.28
C CYS A 131 6.53 11.66 11.59
N LEU A 132 7.03 10.70 10.80
CA LEU A 132 8.28 10.85 10.04
C LEU A 132 8.22 12.05 9.08
N MET A 133 7.09 12.25 8.41
CA MET A 133 6.90 13.37 7.48
C MET A 133 6.79 14.74 8.17
N SER A 134 6.55 14.78 9.49
CA SER A 134 6.55 16.02 10.27
C SER A 134 7.96 16.46 10.70
N GLN A 135 8.99 15.61 10.56
CA GLN A 135 10.35 15.89 11.03
C GLN A 135 11.24 16.48 9.94
N ALA A 136 12.31 17.17 10.35
CA ALA A 136 13.22 17.87 9.44
C ALA A 136 14.10 16.90 8.61
N SER A 137 14.62 15.85 9.23
CA SER A 137 15.52 14.87 8.61
C SER A 137 15.12 13.44 8.96
N PRO A 138 15.52 12.43 8.13
CA PRO A 138 15.17 11.03 8.37
C PRO A 138 15.71 10.47 9.69
N ASP A 139 16.93 10.83 10.09
CA ASP A 139 17.51 10.36 11.35
C ASP A 139 16.79 10.94 12.55
N LYS A 140 16.56 12.26 12.58
CA LYS A 140 15.78 12.92 13.63
C LYS A 140 14.35 12.34 13.68
N ALA A 141 13.78 12.01 12.52
CA ALA A 141 12.47 11.40 12.43
C ALA A 141 12.43 10.02 13.10
N LEU A 142 13.43 9.17 12.85
CA LEU A 142 13.51 7.87 13.52
C LEU A 142 13.65 8.03 15.05
N ASP A 143 14.51 8.95 15.50
CA ASP A 143 14.74 9.16 16.93
C ASP A 143 13.50 9.70 17.65
N THR A 144 12.70 10.51 16.97
CA THR A 144 11.50 11.13 17.55
C THR A 144 10.27 10.23 17.47
N CYS A 145 10.08 9.51 16.34
CA CYS A 145 8.83 8.84 16.03
C CYS A 145 8.82 7.35 16.33
N VAL A 146 9.98 6.74 16.53
CA VAL A 146 10.10 5.28 16.62
C VAL A 146 10.84 4.88 17.90
N GLY A 147 10.21 4.05 18.71
CA GLY A 147 10.85 3.49 19.92
C GLY A 147 11.83 2.34 19.60
N GLN A 148 12.71 2.05 20.56
CA GLN A 148 13.56 0.86 20.50
C GLN A 148 12.72 -0.39 20.86
N PRO A 149 12.96 -1.59 20.28
CA PRO A 149 14.03 -1.92 19.30
C PRO A 149 13.65 -1.69 17.84
N GLN A 150 12.45 -1.20 17.54
CA GLN A 150 11.96 -1.02 16.17
C GLN A 150 12.81 -0.04 15.35
N GLN A 151 13.33 1.02 15.99
CA GLN A 151 14.25 1.97 15.37
C GLN A 151 15.48 1.27 14.78
N ALA A 152 16.13 0.39 15.56
CA ALA A 152 17.29 -0.38 15.12
C ALA A 152 16.94 -1.29 13.92
N ALA A 153 15.78 -1.95 13.96
CA ALA A 153 15.31 -2.79 12.87
C ALA A 153 15.06 -2.00 11.56
N LEU A 154 14.49 -0.79 11.66
CA LEU A 154 14.28 0.09 10.51
C LEU A 154 15.58 0.62 9.92
N ARG A 155 16.54 1.01 10.75
CA ARG A 155 17.90 1.41 10.30
C ARG A 155 18.58 0.24 9.57
N ALA A 156 18.53 -0.96 10.14
CA ALA A 156 19.08 -2.17 9.52
C ALA A 156 18.39 -2.50 8.18
N CYS A 157 17.06 -2.40 8.11
CA CYS A 157 16.31 -2.61 6.87
C CYS A 157 16.72 -1.57 5.80
N ALA A 158 16.73 -0.29 6.14
CA ALA A 158 17.01 0.79 5.19
C ALA A 158 18.46 0.78 4.69
N GLY A 159 19.41 0.36 5.52
CA GLY A 159 20.82 0.24 5.16
C GLY A 159 21.18 -1.02 4.38
N ALA A 160 20.29 -2.02 4.34
CA ALA A 160 20.54 -3.28 3.66
C ALA A 160 19.94 -3.33 2.24
N GLU A 161 20.31 -4.39 1.48
CA GLU A 161 19.74 -4.69 0.16
C GLU A 161 18.20 -4.79 0.18
N ARG A 162 17.62 -5.20 1.33
CA ARG A 162 16.15 -5.24 1.50
C ARG A 162 15.53 -3.86 1.33
N GLY A 163 16.06 -2.83 1.97
CA GLY A 163 15.55 -1.44 1.84
C GLY A 163 15.73 -0.91 0.42
N ALA A 164 16.86 -1.23 -0.21
CA ALA A 164 17.11 -0.87 -1.60
C ALA A 164 16.10 -1.55 -2.55
N ALA A 165 15.87 -2.84 -2.40
CA ALA A 165 14.88 -3.58 -3.21
C ALA A 165 13.44 -3.05 -3.01
N LEU A 166 13.07 -2.67 -1.78
CA LEU A 166 11.77 -2.08 -1.48
C LEU A 166 11.60 -0.70 -2.12
N LEU A 167 12.66 0.12 -2.11
CA LEU A 167 12.65 1.42 -2.78
C LEU A 167 12.57 1.27 -4.31
N ALA A 168 13.29 0.32 -4.90
CA ALA A 168 13.18 0.01 -6.33
C ALA A 168 11.76 -0.42 -6.71
N GLN A 169 11.12 -1.27 -5.91
CA GLN A 169 9.69 -1.63 -6.10
C GLN A 169 8.75 -0.42 -5.99
N ALA A 170 9.05 0.57 -5.15
CA ALA A 170 8.30 1.81 -5.11
C ALA A 170 8.51 2.62 -6.40
N GLY A 171 9.73 2.62 -6.94
CA GLY A 171 10.05 3.21 -8.24
C GLY A 171 9.28 2.57 -9.38
N ASP A 172 9.21 1.23 -9.45
CA ASP A 172 8.41 0.52 -10.45
C ASP A 172 6.93 0.89 -10.40
N LYS A 173 6.37 1.03 -9.20
CA LYS A 173 4.97 1.47 -9.02
C LYS A 173 4.77 2.91 -9.46
N THR A 174 5.75 3.78 -9.21
CA THR A 174 5.73 5.17 -9.65
C THR A 174 5.81 5.25 -11.17
N ALA A 175 6.70 4.48 -11.77
CA ALA A 175 6.88 4.41 -13.21
C ALA A 175 5.65 3.86 -13.97
N ALA A 176 4.83 3.04 -13.31
CA ALA A 176 3.55 2.58 -13.87
C ALA A 176 2.50 3.69 -13.95
N VAL A 177 2.68 4.80 -13.23
CA VAL A 177 1.80 5.98 -13.30
C VAL A 177 2.31 6.99 -14.32
N ALA A 178 3.58 7.38 -14.22
CA ALA A 178 4.24 8.28 -15.15
C ALA A 178 5.77 8.18 -15.04
N ARG A 179 6.48 8.45 -16.15
CA ARG A 179 7.96 8.49 -16.19
C ARG A 179 8.46 9.74 -16.92
N PRO A 180 9.07 10.68 -16.23
CA PRO A 180 9.02 10.92 -14.78
C PRO A 180 7.66 11.46 -14.33
N LEU A 181 7.42 11.47 -13.01
CA LEU A 181 6.30 12.25 -12.46
C LEU A 181 6.55 13.75 -12.70
N SER A 182 5.51 14.47 -13.09
CA SER A 182 5.62 15.92 -13.35
C SER A 182 5.86 16.70 -12.05
N PHE A 183 5.22 16.26 -10.97
CA PHE A 183 5.34 16.89 -9.64
C PHE A 183 5.11 15.87 -8.54
N VAL A 184 5.45 16.27 -7.30
CA VAL A 184 5.23 15.49 -6.06
C VAL A 184 4.67 16.42 -4.97
N PRO A 185 3.74 15.87 -4.15
CA PRO A 185 3.17 14.54 -4.27
C PRO A 185 2.18 14.45 -5.43
N THR A 186 2.13 13.32 -6.12
CA THR A 186 1.04 12.99 -7.06
C THR A 186 -0.04 12.22 -6.31
N VAL A 187 -1.27 12.71 -6.36
CA VAL A 187 -2.43 12.15 -5.65
C VAL A 187 -3.40 11.56 -6.68
N ILE A 188 -3.73 10.27 -6.50
CA ILE A 188 -4.64 9.54 -7.38
C ILE A 188 -5.84 9.07 -6.57
N ILE A 189 -7.03 9.43 -7.02
CA ILE A 189 -8.29 9.06 -6.38
C ILE A 189 -8.99 7.99 -7.23
N ASN A 190 -9.40 6.89 -6.59
CA ASN A 190 -10.10 5.77 -7.24
C ASN A 190 -9.39 5.30 -8.52
N GLU A 191 -8.04 5.18 -8.43
CA GLU A 191 -7.17 4.67 -9.49
C GLU A 191 -7.11 5.56 -10.75
N LYS A 192 -7.73 6.73 -10.72
CA LYS A 192 -7.73 7.70 -11.82
C LYS A 192 -7.01 8.98 -11.39
N PHE A 193 -6.00 9.38 -12.17
CA PHE A 193 -5.40 10.70 -12.05
C PHE A 193 -6.27 11.74 -12.74
N ASP A 194 -6.51 12.86 -12.05
CA ASP A 194 -7.19 14.03 -12.58
C ASP A 194 -6.55 15.27 -11.94
N GLN A 195 -6.06 16.20 -12.76
CA GLN A 195 -5.34 17.39 -12.28
C GLN A 195 -6.22 18.28 -11.42
N SER A 196 -7.49 18.48 -11.79
CA SER A 196 -8.40 19.34 -11.06
C SER A 196 -8.76 18.75 -9.68
N VAL A 197 -8.92 17.41 -9.62
CA VAL A 197 -9.14 16.67 -8.36
C VAL A 197 -7.92 16.76 -7.47
N GLN A 198 -6.71 16.66 -8.04
CA GLN A 198 -5.48 16.82 -7.28
C GLN A 198 -5.34 18.24 -6.73
N ASP A 199 -5.57 19.27 -7.54
CA ASP A 199 -5.48 20.68 -7.12
C ASP A 199 -6.48 20.99 -6.00
N GLU A 200 -7.68 20.38 -6.04
CA GLU A 200 -8.65 20.45 -4.97
C GLU A 200 -8.16 19.68 -3.73
N ALA A 201 -7.62 18.47 -3.89
CA ALA A 201 -7.13 17.64 -2.78
C ALA A 201 -5.99 18.31 -2.00
N PHE A 202 -5.14 19.11 -2.65
CA PHE A 202 -4.11 19.91 -1.99
C PHE A 202 -4.68 20.99 -1.08
N LYS A 203 -5.86 21.50 -1.39
CA LYS A 203 -6.54 22.55 -0.64
C LYS A 203 -7.49 21.96 0.40
N ASN A 204 -8.26 20.93 0.01
CA ASN A 204 -9.30 20.32 0.83
C ASN A 204 -9.57 18.87 0.41
N LEU A 205 -8.72 17.94 0.86
CA LEU A 205 -8.89 16.51 0.58
C LEU A 205 -10.22 15.97 1.14
N LYS A 206 -10.71 16.51 2.26
CA LYS A 206 -12.01 16.14 2.84
C LYS A 206 -13.15 16.38 1.84
N SER A 207 -13.19 17.52 1.17
CA SER A 207 -14.19 17.83 0.13
C SER A 207 -14.17 16.80 -0.99
N VAL A 208 -12.97 16.45 -1.48
CA VAL A 208 -12.81 15.42 -2.52
C VAL A 208 -13.38 14.08 -2.07
N VAL A 209 -13.01 13.61 -0.88
CA VAL A 209 -13.51 12.34 -0.33
C VAL A 209 -15.02 12.35 -0.18
N CYS A 210 -15.58 13.43 0.38
CA CYS A 210 -17.02 13.59 0.57
C CYS A 210 -17.82 13.61 -0.75
N ARG A 211 -17.20 14.07 -1.84
CA ARG A 211 -17.82 14.10 -3.17
C ARG A 211 -17.83 12.74 -3.84
N VAL A 212 -16.77 11.92 -3.64
CA VAL A 212 -16.62 10.65 -4.36
C VAL A 212 -16.99 9.42 -3.54
N ALA A 213 -17.27 9.57 -2.24
CA ALA A 213 -17.67 8.46 -1.38
C ALA A 213 -19.13 8.08 -1.60
N ASP A 214 -19.38 6.77 -1.77
CA ASP A 214 -20.71 6.19 -1.89
C ASP A 214 -20.80 4.92 -1.04
N PRO A 215 -21.68 4.87 -0.02
CA PRO A 215 -22.55 5.95 0.46
C PRO A 215 -21.76 7.12 1.08
N LYS A 216 -22.37 8.32 1.07
CA LYS A 216 -21.78 9.52 1.68
C LYS A 216 -21.65 9.34 3.19
N PRO A 217 -20.44 9.49 3.76
CA PRO A 217 -20.23 9.33 5.21
C PRO A 217 -20.87 10.46 6.04
N ALA A 218 -21.27 10.13 7.27
CA ALA A 218 -21.86 11.12 8.19
C ALA A 218 -20.91 12.28 8.55
N VAL A 219 -19.60 12.06 8.45
CA VAL A 219 -18.55 13.08 8.72
C VAL A 219 -18.45 14.14 7.61
N CYS A 220 -19.16 13.94 6.51
CA CYS A 220 -19.33 14.90 5.42
C CYS A 220 -20.48 15.88 5.66
#